data_f59a606cbb587346130e95ad64be9789
#
_entry.id   f59a606cbb587346130e95ad64be9789
#
_cell.length_a   1.000
_cell.length_b   1.000
_cell.length_c   1.000
_cell.angle_alpha   90.00
_cell.angle_beta   90.00
_cell.angle_gamma   90.00
#
_symmetry.space_group_name_H-M   'P 1'
#
loop_
_entity.id
_entity.type
_entity.pdbx_description
1 polymer ?
#
loop_
_entity_poly.entity_id
_entity_poly.type
_entity_poly.pdbx_seq_one_letter_code
_entity_poly.pdbx_strand_id
1 'polypeptide(L)'
;MKPAEEVLGAVGFSVLSVRPGDTCVTMGVSDLPVVAPSIYLSLMESACVAALMEYLDSGETTFLTHSSLEIVGSAAAGVEIRANARVINIDGRELTFECDVYDGER
;
A
#
# COMPACT_ATOMS: atom_id res chain seq x y z
N MET A 1 7.90 -9.74 -17.01
CA MET A 1 8.39 -9.69 -15.61
C MET A 1 9.59 -10.61 -15.47
N LYS A 2 10.53 -10.24 -14.66
CA LYS A 2 11.67 -11.10 -14.34
C LYS A 2 11.22 -12.41 -13.71
N PRO A 3 12.07 -13.45 -13.71
CA PRO A 3 11.71 -14.76 -13.16
C PRO A 3 11.22 -14.69 -11.71
N ALA A 4 10.31 -15.58 -11.35
CA ALA A 4 9.68 -15.59 -10.02
C ALA A 4 10.70 -15.66 -8.87
N GLU A 5 11.78 -16.42 -9.03
CA GLU A 5 12.80 -16.54 -7.99
C GLU A 5 13.54 -15.23 -7.73
N GLU A 6 13.54 -14.30 -8.68
CA GLU A 6 14.12 -12.97 -8.48
C GLU A 6 13.11 -12.01 -7.84
N VAL A 7 11.83 -12.19 -8.14
CA VAL A 7 10.77 -11.28 -7.68
C VAL A 7 10.29 -11.62 -6.27
N LEU A 8 10.30 -12.91 -5.92
CA LEU A 8 9.87 -13.34 -4.58
C LEU A 8 10.72 -12.68 -3.51
N GLY A 9 10.06 -12.07 -2.54
CA GLY A 9 10.72 -11.34 -1.46
C GLY A 9 11.05 -9.87 -1.79
N ALA A 10 10.74 -9.41 -3.00
CA ALA A 10 10.93 -8.01 -3.36
C ALA A 10 10.14 -7.11 -2.41
N VAL A 11 10.74 -5.99 -2.02
CA VAL A 11 10.14 -5.04 -1.07
C VAL A 11 9.99 -3.67 -1.70
N GLY A 12 8.96 -2.96 -1.27
CA GLY A 12 8.73 -1.58 -1.69
C GLY A 12 8.18 -0.76 -0.55
N PHE A 13 8.34 0.55 -0.67
CA PHE A 13 7.95 1.49 0.37
C PHE A 13 7.19 2.65 -0.25
N SER A 14 6.30 3.25 0.54
CA SER A 14 5.60 4.46 0.16
C SER A 14 5.34 5.30 1.41
N VAL A 15 5.24 6.60 1.26
CA VAL A 15 5.07 7.55 2.37
C VAL A 15 4.00 8.56 1.99
N LEU A 16 3.17 8.92 2.95
CA LEU A 16 2.15 9.95 2.78
C LEU A 16 2.04 10.78 4.05
N SER A 17 2.03 12.10 3.90
CA SER A 17 1.61 12.99 4.98
C SER A 17 0.10 13.15 4.85
N VAL A 18 -0.64 12.77 5.88
CA VAL A 18 -2.11 12.83 5.87
C VAL A 18 -2.57 14.27 5.74
N ARG A 19 -3.39 14.56 4.73
CA ARG A 19 -3.96 15.88 4.48
C ARG A 19 -5.39 15.92 5.01
N PRO A 20 -5.93 17.11 5.27
CA PRO A 20 -7.35 17.23 5.66
C PRO A 20 -8.31 16.52 4.71
N GLY A 21 -8.04 16.55 3.40
CA GLY A 21 -8.85 15.86 2.40
C GLY A 21 -8.82 14.34 2.45
N ASP A 22 -7.85 13.76 3.18
CA ASP A 22 -7.68 12.31 3.29
C ASP A 22 -8.45 11.72 4.47
N THR A 23 -9.19 12.54 5.23
CA THR A 23 -9.88 12.09 6.43
C THR A 23 -11.28 11.54 6.12
N CYS A 24 -11.78 10.69 7.00
CA CYS A 24 -13.13 10.13 6.88
C CYS A 24 -14.20 11.21 6.78
N VAL A 25 -14.07 12.28 7.56
CA VAL A 25 -15.02 13.39 7.55
C VAL A 25 -15.09 14.03 6.16
N THR A 26 -13.92 14.39 5.61
CA THR A 26 -13.87 15.07 4.31
C THR A 26 -14.33 14.15 3.17
N MET A 27 -13.99 12.87 3.26
CA MET A 27 -14.38 11.90 2.24
C MET A 27 -15.81 11.39 2.40
N GLY A 28 -16.51 11.80 3.47
CA GLY A 28 -17.91 11.46 3.66
C GLY A 28 -18.17 10.00 4.07
N VAL A 29 -17.16 9.32 4.64
CA VAL A 29 -17.31 7.91 5.02
C VAL A 29 -17.57 7.69 6.51
N SER A 30 -17.28 8.66 7.34
CA SER A 30 -17.64 8.67 8.77
C SER A 30 -17.40 10.06 9.37
N ASP A 31 -17.76 10.22 10.65
CA ASP A 31 -17.57 11.48 11.36
C ASP A 31 -16.19 11.61 12.03
N LEU A 32 -15.31 10.65 11.82
CA LEU A 32 -14.01 10.65 12.47
C LEU A 32 -13.00 11.51 11.70
N PRO A 33 -12.26 12.39 12.39
CA PRO A 33 -11.26 13.25 11.73
C PRO A 33 -9.91 12.54 11.57
N VAL A 34 -9.94 11.31 11.09
CA VAL A 34 -8.75 10.48 10.89
C VAL A 34 -8.74 9.96 9.47
N VAL A 35 -7.58 9.49 9.02
CA VAL A 35 -7.38 9.01 7.66
C VAL A 35 -8.39 7.93 7.29
N ALA A 36 -8.97 8.04 6.11
CA ALA A 36 -9.96 7.09 5.62
C ALA A 36 -9.29 5.76 5.23
N PRO A 37 -9.97 4.62 5.42
CA PRO A 37 -9.43 3.30 5.05
C PRO A 37 -8.94 3.19 3.61
N SER A 38 -9.61 3.84 2.67
CA SER A 38 -9.20 3.82 1.26
C SER A 38 -7.84 4.46 1.03
N ILE A 39 -7.43 5.41 1.89
CA ILE A 39 -6.12 6.05 1.80
C ILE A 39 -5.02 5.05 2.21
N TYR A 40 -5.26 4.23 3.25
CA TYR A 40 -4.34 3.16 3.62
C TYR A 40 -4.15 2.18 2.45
N LEU A 41 -5.26 1.78 1.83
CA LEU A 41 -5.20 0.84 0.70
C LEU A 41 -4.41 1.45 -0.47
N SER A 42 -4.68 2.69 -0.79
CA SER A 42 -3.95 3.40 -1.86
C SER A 42 -2.45 3.47 -1.58
N LEU A 43 -2.08 3.75 -0.33
CA LEU A 43 -0.68 3.80 0.07
C LEU A 43 -0.01 2.43 -0.06
N MET A 44 -0.71 1.36 0.34
CA MET A 44 -0.21 0.00 0.19
C MET A 44 -0.05 -0.40 -1.27
N GLU A 45 -0.99 0.00 -2.13
CA GLU A 45 -0.85 -0.24 -3.57
C GLU A 45 0.40 0.44 -4.12
N SER A 46 0.66 1.68 -3.71
CA SER A 46 1.87 2.39 -4.12
C SER A 46 3.15 1.67 -3.69
N ALA A 47 3.15 1.11 -2.47
CA ALA A 47 4.28 0.33 -1.98
C ALA A 47 4.48 -0.95 -2.80
N CYS A 48 3.39 -1.61 -3.19
CA CYS A 48 3.45 -2.81 -4.03
C CYS A 48 4.02 -2.48 -5.42
N VAL A 49 3.59 -1.38 -6.01
CA VAL A 49 4.13 -0.93 -7.30
C VAL A 49 5.62 -0.64 -7.17
N ALA A 50 6.03 0.04 -6.09
CA ALA A 50 7.43 0.33 -5.84
C ALA A 50 8.27 -0.95 -5.74
N ALA A 51 7.71 -1.99 -5.11
CA ALA A 51 8.40 -3.29 -4.98
C ALA A 51 8.70 -3.93 -6.34
N LEU A 52 7.87 -3.65 -7.34
CA LEU A 52 7.96 -4.31 -8.64
C LEU A 52 8.65 -3.49 -9.73
N MET A 53 8.99 -2.23 -9.47
CA MET A 53 9.48 -1.32 -10.52
C MET A 53 10.69 -1.84 -11.28
N GLU A 54 11.59 -2.57 -10.64
CA GLU A 54 12.78 -3.10 -11.28
C GLU A 54 12.56 -4.47 -11.92
N TYR A 55 11.39 -5.07 -11.74
CA TYR A 55 11.09 -6.43 -12.15
C TYR A 55 10.11 -6.53 -13.32
N LEU A 56 9.38 -5.45 -13.60
CA LEU A 56 8.41 -5.43 -14.68
C LEU A 56 9.10 -5.09 -16.01
N ASP A 57 8.66 -5.74 -17.06
CA ASP A 57 9.10 -5.42 -18.42
C ASP A 57 8.32 -4.22 -18.95
N SER A 58 8.84 -3.61 -20.00
CA SER A 58 8.16 -2.50 -20.66
C SER A 58 6.75 -2.92 -21.08
N GLY A 59 5.77 -2.09 -20.75
CA GLY A 59 4.39 -2.35 -21.10
C GLY A 59 3.63 -3.22 -20.11
N GLU A 60 4.32 -3.80 -19.13
CA GLU A 60 3.66 -4.54 -18.06
C GLU A 60 3.18 -3.59 -16.97
N THR A 61 2.05 -3.90 -16.38
CA THR A 61 1.49 -3.16 -15.25
C THR A 61 0.81 -4.11 -14.28
N THR A 62 0.39 -3.59 -13.16
CA THR A 62 -0.31 -4.36 -12.13
C THR A 62 -1.70 -3.80 -11.89
N PHE A 63 -2.59 -4.65 -11.41
CA PHE A 63 -3.95 -4.28 -11.10
C PHE A 63 -4.38 -5.05 -9.85
N LEU A 64 -4.88 -4.33 -8.86
CA LEU A 64 -5.35 -4.95 -7.62
C LEU A 64 -6.65 -5.71 -7.90
N THR A 65 -6.67 -6.99 -7.56
CA THR A 65 -7.86 -7.83 -7.76
C THR A 65 -8.47 -8.30 -6.44
N HIS A 66 -7.70 -8.32 -5.38
CA HIS A 66 -8.18 -8.78 -4.07
C HIS A 66 -7.34 -8.13 -2.97
N SER A 67 -8.00 -7.74 -1.89
CA SER A 67 -7.30 -7.23 -0.71
C SER A 67 -8.06 -7.58 0.54
N SER A 68 -7.30 -7.70 1.64
CA SER A 68 -7.84 -7.84 2.98
C SER A 68 -7.13 -6.82 3.85
N LEU A 69 -7.88 -5.95 4.51
CA LEU A 69 -7.33 -4.85 5.27
C LEU A 69 -7.89 -4.87 6.69
N GLU A 70 -7.00 -4.88 7.67
CA GLU A 70 -7.35 -4.74 9.07
C GLU A 70 -6.74 -3.43 9.59
N ILE A 71 -7.56 -2.60 10.21
CA ILE A 71 -7.12 -1.31 10.73
C ILE A 71 -7.16 -1.37 12.25
N VAL A 72 -5.98 -1.21 12.86
CA VAL A 72 -5.83 -1.31 14.32
C VAL A 72 -5.46 0.01 14.99
N GLY A 73 -5.29 1.07 14.21
CA GLY A 73 -4.94 2.39 14.70
C GLY A 73 -5.46 3.47 13.78
N SER A 74 -5.17 4.72 14.09
CA SER A 74 -5.64 5.85 13.31
C SER A 74 -4.55 6.92 13.20
N ALA A 75 -4.68 7.81 12.21
CA ALA A 75 -3.80 8.95 12.04
C ALA A 75 -4.62 10.18 11.65
N ALA A 76 -4.32 11.30 12.30
CA ALA A 76 -4.95 12.57 12.00
C ALA A 76 -4.21 13.31 10.88
N ALA A 77 -4.82 14.37 10.36
CA ALA A 77 -4.16 15.24 9.40
C ALA A 77 -2.84 15.77 9.98
N GLY A 78 -1.80 15.80 9.15
CA GLY A 78 -0.46 16.22 9.55
C GLY A 78 0.46 15.09 9.96
N VAL A 79 -0.08 13.90 10.23
CA VAL A 79 0.74 12.73 10.59
C VAL A 79 1.30 12.10 9.32
N GLU A 80 2.58 11.73 9.35
CA GLU A 80 3.19 10.98 8.27
C GLU A 80 2.94 9.49 8.48
N ILE A 81 2.42 8.81 7.47
CA ILE A 81 2.24 7.37 7.48
C ILE A 81 3.10 6.74 6.40
N ARG A 82 3.55 5.53 6.66
CA ARG A 82 4.44 4.77 5.78
C ARG A 82 3.87 3.39 5.54
N ALA A 83 4.00 2.92 4.33
CA ALA A 83 3.65 1.57 3.97
C ALA A 83 4.89 0.82 3.51
N ASN A 84 4.96 -0.45 3.86
CA ASN A 84 5.90 -1.38 3.23
C ASN A 84 5.12 -2.53 2.63
N ALA A 85 5.70 -3.12 1.60
CA ALA A 85 5.10 -4.26 0.92
C ALA A 85 6.19 -5.25 0.58
N ARG A 86 5.88 -6.54 0.67
CA ARG A 86 6.79 -7.61 0.30
C ARG A 86 6.05 -8.66 -0.49
N VAL A 87 6.63 -9.10 -1.60
CA VAL A 87 6.08 -10.21 -2.38
C VAL A 87 6.27 -11.50 -1.61
N ILE A 88 5.18 -12.17 -1.25
CA ILE A 88 5.24 -13.40 -0.46
C ILE A 88 4.85 -14.65 -1.26
N ASN A 89 4.18 -14.47 -2.40
CA ASN A 89 3.80 -15.61 -3.24
C ASN A 89 3.62 -15.14 -4.68
N ILE A 90 3.97 -16.02 -5.60
CA ILE A 90 3.78 -15.78 -7.03
C ILE A 90 3.18 -17.06 -7.63
N ASP A 91 2.04 -16.91 -8.30
CA ASP A 91 1.36 -17.99 -8.98
C ASP A 91 0.99 -17.52 -10.38
N GLY A 92 1.84 -17.85 -11.35
CA GLY A 92 1.67 -17.36 -12.70
C GLY A 92 1.74 -15.84 -12.76
N ARG A 93 0.63 -15.20 -13.11
CA ARG A 93 0.53 -13.74 -13.18
C ARG A 93 -0.02 -13.10 -11.92
N GLU A 94 -0.34 -13.90 -10.91
CA GLU A 94 -0.86 -13.40 -9.65
C GLU A 94 0.26 -13.29 -8.63
N LEU A 95 0.43 -12.08 -8.09
CA LEU A 95 1.38 -11.83 -7.02
C LEU A 95 0.60 -11.54 -5.74
N THR A 96 1.05 -12.11 -4.63
CA THR A 96 0.49 -11.81 -3.32
C THR A 96 1.51 -11.05 -2.51
N PHE A 97 1.06 -9.96 -1.89
CA PHE A 97 1.90 -9.10 -1.06
C PHE A 97 1.42 -9.14 0.38
N GLU A 98 2.36 -9.03 1.28
CA GLU A 98 2.11 -8.72 2.68
C GLU A 98 2.50 -7.26 2.88
N CYS A 99 1.58 -6.46 3.45
CA CYS A 99 1.77 -5.03 3.61
C CYS A 99 1.49 -4.61 5.03
N ASP A 100 2.22 -3.60 5.49
CA ASP A 100 2.00 -2.95 6.77
C ASP A 100 1.98 -1.44 6.56
N VAL A 101 1.12 -0.75 7.32
CA VAL A 101 1.11 0.71 7.36
C VAL A 101 1.29 1.13 8.82
N TYR A 102 2.14 2.10 9.04
CA TYR A 102 2.44 2.59 10.39
C TYR A 102 2.75 4.08 10.34
N ASP A 103 2.62 4.76 11.48
CA ASP A 103 3.06 6.14 11.59
C ASP A 103 4.57 6.19 11.87
N GLY A 104 5.17 7.35 11.68
CA GLY A 104 6.60 7.51 11.46
C GLY A 104 7.57 6.93 12.48
N GLU A 105 7.12 6.55 13.66
CA GLU A 105 8.01 6.16 14.76
C GLU A 105 8.25 4.65 14.89
N ARG A 106 7.70 3.87 14.04
CA ARG A 106 7.87 2.42 14.15
C ARG A 106 9.12 1.91 13.54
#